data_78c07305b5c8f75f9a1c237857bbec57
#
_entry.id   78c07305b5c8f75f9a1c237857bbec57
#
_cell.length_a   1.000
_cell.length_b   1.000
_cell.length_c   1.000
_cell.angle_alpha   90.00
_cell.angle_beta   90.00
_cell.angle_gamma   90.00
#
_symmetry.space_group_name_H-M   'P 1'
#
loop_
_entity.id
_entity.type
_entity.pdbx_description
1 polymer ?
#
loop_
_entity_poly.entity_id
_entity_poly.type
_entity_poly.pdbx_seq_one_letter_code
_entity_poly.pdbx_strand_id
1 'polypeptide(L)'
;MATKKNKVISVKETKKGVSKKNIFTKFIGFLCTHKKAGLLTVICILIVLLSLLLGMFYLNKSKLNEKVITINNENYTRSDFMVYFYSVKYDYFGMENANASNENLKVVLDSENNITVGDYLKGLALTEIKTAAAIKQFAYDNNIELDQKDFDEIASEKQSFIKKLGGKNKFKKALKDNETSEKSYDKMAQVDKLYSKILKKLYGEGKRYDLTEEELESAKRSYKNEYYKIEQVILTTIDMETRKSLSDTVINQKKTLINTIYSMAVEGAKFEDLIKKYSEDAEDKEPPYYVYYKKGELLTELEQAIEKLETNEISDVIQTKYAFHIIKKLELDDNKFDEYIDTLREAKALKALNDTLDDLKIIYHDAYKKI
;
A
#
# COMPACT_ATOMS: atom_id res chain seq x y z
N MET A 1 -55.66 26.40 -40.38
CA MET A 1 -55.48 25.75 -41.70
C MET A 1 -54.69 24.48 -41.52
N ALA A 2 -55.29 23.36 -41.89
CA ALA A 2 -54.79 22.00 -42.12
C ALA A 2 -53.89 21.35 -41.02
N THR A 3 -54.55 20.68 -40.13
CA THR A 3 -54.03 19.62 -39.25
C THR A 3 -53.77 18.33 -40.06
N LYS A 4 -52.54 17.87 -40.13
CA LYS A 4 -52.24 16.52 -40.62
C LYS A 4 -52.23 15.52 -39.46
N LYS A 5 -53.22 14.60 -39.48
CA LYS A 5 -53.31 13.43 -38.62
C LYS A 5 -52.23 12.41 -39.00
N ASN A 6 -51.36 12.10 -38.06
CA ASN A 6 -50.44 10.96 -38.17
C ASN A 6 -51.16 9.67 -37.74
N LYS A 7 -51.25 8.74 -38.70
CA LYS A 7 -51.83 7.41 -38.56
C LYS A 7 -50.79 6.47 -37.89
N VAL A 8 -51.09 6.06 -36.66
CA VAL A 8 -50.27 5.06 -35.94
C VAL A 8 -50.59 3.68 -36.50
N ILE A 9 -49.61 3.06 -37.13
CA ILE A 9 -49.70 1.66 -37.59
C ILE A 9 -49.27 0.79 -36.40
N SER A 10 -50.23 0.03 -35.80
CA SER A 10 -49.91 -0.98 -34.80
C SER A 10 -49.40 -2.24 -35.47
N VAL A 11 -48.10 -2.53 -35.24
CA VAL A 11 -47.52 -3.83 -35.60
C VAL A 11 -47.85 -4.83 -34.49
N LYS A 12 -48.65 -5.81 -34.80
CA LYS A 12 -48.91 -6.97 -33.92
C LYS A 12 -47.70 -7.87 -33.98
N GLU A 13 -46.85 -7.83 -32.92
CA GLU A 13 -45.85 -8.86 -32.66
C GLU A 13 -46.54 -10.17 -32.23
N THR A 14 -46.49 -11.16 -33.10
CA THR A 14 -46.82 -12.55 -32.73
C THR A 14 -45.60 -13.17 -32.00
N LYS A 15 -45.55 -13.04 -30.69
CA LYS A 15 -44.63 -13.81 -29.83
C LYS A 15 -45.08 -15.28 -29.78
N LYS A 16 -44.51 -16.14 -30.63
CA LYS A 16 -44.43 -17.58 -30.33
C LYS A 16 -43.32 -17.81 -29.30
N GLY A 17 -43.59 -17.54 -28.04
CA GLY A 17 -42.80 -17.94 -26.92
C GLY A 17 -42.97 -19.45 -26.69
N VAL A 18 -42.00 -20.25 -27.18
CA VAL A 18 -41.86 -21.65 -26.70
C VAL A 18 -41.50 -21.60 -25.25
N SER A 19 -42.50 -21.86 -24.40
CA SER A 19 -42.35 -21.80 -22.94
C SER A 19 -41.23 -22.79 -22.49
N LYS A 20 -40.15 -22.27 -21.94
CA LYS A 20 -39.09 -23.06 -21.28
C LYS A 20 -39.66 -24.02 -20.22
N LYS A 21 -40.83 -23.75 -19.67
CA LYS A 21 -41.59 -24.64 -18.77
C LYS A 21 -41.95 -25.99 -19.41
N ASN A 22 -42.26 -26.02 -20.72
CA ASN A 22 -42.67 -27.25 -21.39
C ASN A 22 -41.55 -28.25 -21.66
N ILE A 23 -40.29 -27.81 -21.75
CA ILE A 23 -39.14 -28.70 -21.95
C ILE A 23 -38.75 -29.34 -20.62
N PHE A 24 -38.76 -28.57 -19.55
CA PHE A 24 -38.41 -29.04 -18.22
C PHE A 24 -39.46 -30.02 -17.66
N THR A 25 -40.77 -29.75 -17.85
CA THR A 25 -41.82 -30.71 -17.44
C THR A 25 -41.82 -31.97 -18.26
N LYS A 26 -41.51 -31.94 -19.56
CA LYS A 26 -41.34 -33.15 -20.38
C LYS A 26 -40.14 -33.96 -19.96
N PHE A 27 -39.03 -33.30 -19.59
CA PHE A 27 -37.83 -33.97 -19.11
C PHE A 27 -38.05 -34.67 -17.74
N ILE A 28 -38.75 -33.98 -16.81
CA ILE A 28 -39.16 -34.60 -15.53
C ILE A 28 -40.12 -35.76 -15.74
N GLY A 29 -41.09 -35.62 -16.65
CA GLY A 29 -42.01 -36.71 -17.02
C GLY A 29 -41.30 -37.94 -17.57
N PHE A 30 -40.29 -37.77 -18.44
CA PHE A 30 -39.45 -38.86 -18.94
C PHE A 30 -38.65 -39.56 -17.83
N LEU A 31 -38.09 -38.80 -16.88
CA LEU A 31 -37.36 -39.33 -15.71
C LEU A 31 -38.27 -40.17 -14.80
N CYS A 32 -39.53 -39.78 -14.63
CA CYS A 32 -40.48 -40.47 -13.77
C CYS A 32 -41.01 -41.77 -14.40
N THR A 33 -41.18 -41.82 -15.73
CA THR A 33 -41.75 -43.01 -16.43
C THR A 33 -40.69 -44.10 -16.71
N HIS A 34 -39.40 -43.72 -16.83
CA HIS A 34 -38.30 -44.65 -17.12
C HIS A 34 -37.23 -44.58 -16.02
N LYS A 35 -37.59 -44.95 -14.79
CA LYS A 35 -36.76 -44.77 -13.59
C LYS A 35 -35.27 -45.18 -13.76
N LYS A 36 -35.01 -46.33 -14.40
CA LYS A 36 -33.62 -46.80 -14.64
C LYS A 36 -32.89 -45.98 -15.72
N ALA A 37 -33.56 -45.66 -16.84
CA ALA A 37 -33.02 -44.83 -17.92
C ALA A 37 -32.86 -43.37 -17.49
N GLY A 38 -33.83 -42.85 -16.74
CA GLY A 38 -33.77 -41.49 -16.18
C GLY A 38 -32.61 -41.30 -15.17
N LEU A 39 -32.40 -42.30 -14.30
CA LEU A 39 -31.27 -42.28 -13.38
C LEU A 39 -29.93 -42.30 -14.13
N LEU A 40 -29.80 -43.15 -15.18
CA LEU A 40 -28.58 -43.23 -16.00
C LEU A 40 -28.29 -41.86 -16.69
N THR A 41 -29.35 -41.21 -17.24
CA THR A 41 -29.22 -39.88 -17.88
C THR A 41 -28.77 -38.82 -16.89
N VAL A 42 -29.29 -38.80 -15.66
CA VAL A 42 -28.87 -37.88 -14.60
C VAL A 42 -27.39 -38.12 -14.22
N ILE A 43 -26.99 -39.39 -14.07
CA ILE A 43 -25.61 -39.75 -13.77
C ILE A 43 -24.69 -39.29 -14.91
N CYS A 44 -25.04 -39.49 -16.17
CA CYS A 44 -24.24 -39.01 -17.31
C CYS A 44 -24.09 -37.47 -17.32
N ILE A 45 -25.19 -36.73 -17.05
CA ILE A 45 -25.14 -35.27 -16.95
C ILE A 45 -24.21 -34.82 -15.79
N LEU A 46 -24.29 -35.49 -14.63
CA LEU A 46 -23.42 -35.19 -13.50
C LEU A 46 -21.96 -35.49 -13.82
N ILE A 47 -21.64 -36.59 -14.52
CA ILE A 47 -20.28 -36.90 -14.96
C ILE A 47 -19.75 -35.83 -15.94
N VAL A 48 -20.57 -35.40 -16.90
CA VAL A 48 -20.19 -34.35 -17.84
C VAL A 48 -19.96 -33.03 -17.11
N LEU A 49 -20.85 -32.63 -16.19
CA LEU A 49 -20.66 -31.42 -15.38
C LEU A 49 -19.40 -31.51 -14.51
N LEU A 50 -19.17 -32.66 -13.89
CA LEU A 50 -17.95 -32.88 -13.09
C LEU A 50 -16.68 -32.83 -13.94
N SER A 51 -16.70 -33.42 -15.15
CA SER A 51 -15.56 -33.38 -16.07
C SER A 51 -15.29 -31.96 -16.56
N LEU A 52 -16.34 -31.16 -16.84
CA LEU A 52 -16.20 -29.75 -17.19
C LEU A 52 -15.61 -28.92 -16.02
N LEU A 53 -16.08 -29.16 -14.80
CA LEU A 53 -15.56 -28.50 -13.60
C LEU A 53 -14.08 -28.88 -13.35
N LEU A 54 -13.75 -30.18 -13.48
CA LEU A 54 -12.36 -30.65 -13.37
C LEU A 54 -11.48 -30.09 -14.49
N GLY A 55 -12.01 -30.02 -15.73
CA GLY A 55 -11.32 -29.40 -16.86
C GLY A 55 -11.04 -27.92 -16.62
N MET A 56 -12.04 -27.15 -16.15
CA MET A 56 -11.86 -25.72 -15.80
C MET A 56 -10.86 -25.53 -14.65
N PHE A 57 -10.93 -26.40 -13.64
CA PHE A 57 -9.97 -26.37 -12.53
C PHE A 57 -8.54 -26.67 -13.01
N TYR A 58 -8.36 -27.68 -13.86
CA TYR A 58 -7.06 -28.03 -14.43
C TYR A 58 -6.50 -26.91 -15.30
N LEU A 59 -7.31 -26.32 -16.20
CA LEU A 59 -6.93 -25.21 -17.05
C LEU A 59 -6.52 -23.99 -16.23
N ASN A 60 -7.28 -23.64 -15.20
CA ASN A 60 -6.93 -22.52 -14.33
C ASN A 60 -5.62 -22.78 -13.56
N LYS A 61 -5.43 -23.98 -13.03
CA LYS A 61 -4.18 -24.37 -12.37
C LYS A 61 -2.99 -24.37 -13.34
N SER A 62 -3.20 -24.79 -14.59
CA SER A 62 -2.18 -24.72 -15.64
C SER A 62 -1.77 -23.27 -15.94
N LYS A 63 -2.75 -22.35 -16.09
CA LYS A 63 -2.51 -20.93 -16.31
C LYS A 63 -1.70 -20.28 -15.17
N LEU A 64 -2.05 -20.56 -13.92
CA LEU A 64 -1.33 -20.00 -12.75
C LEU A 64 0.13 -20.48 -12.67
N ASN A 65 0.41 -21.70 -13.14
CA ASN A 65 1.75 -22.30 -13.13
C ASN A 65 2.54 -22.03 -14.40
N GLU A 66 1.99 -21.29 -15.37
CA GLU A 66 2.70 -20.92 -16.59
C GLU A 66 3.90 -20.04 -16.24
N LYS A 67 5.08 -20.38 -16.80
CA LYS A 67 6.32 -19.62 -16.56
C LYS A 67 6.26 -18.31 -17.31
N VAL A 68 6.48 -17.22 -16.62
CA VAL A 68 6.48 -15.87 -17.21
C VAL A 68 7.87 -15.27 -17.31
N ILE A 69 8.72 -15.52 -16.29
CA ILE A 69 10.10 -15.02 -16.23
C ILE A 69 10.98 -16.10 -15.62
N THR A 70 12.23 -16.19 -16.08
CA THR A 70 13.29 -16.95 -15.42
C THR A 70 14.40 -15.97 -15.05
N ILE A 71 14.84 -15.96 -13.79
CA ILE A 71 15.94 -15.13 -13.29
C ILE A 71 16.94 -16.07 -12.62
N ASN A 72 18.20 -16.06 -13.05
CA ASN A 72 19.28 -16.90 -12.52
C ASN A 72 18.87 -18.38 -12.33
N ASN A 73 18.23 -18.98 -13.35
CA ASN A 73 17.70 -20.35 -13.34
C ASN A 73 16.45 -20.58 -12.45
N GLU A 74 15.98 -19.62 -11.65
CA GLU A 74 14.71 -19.70 -10.95
C GLU A 74 13.54 -19.28 -11.85
N ASN A 75 12.50 -20.11 -11.91
CA ASN A 75 11.31 -19.83 -12.69
C ASN A 75 10.26 -19.12 -11.84
N TYR A 76 9.80 -17.97 -12.31
CA TYR A 76 8.65 -17.24 -11.78
C TYR A 76 7.43 -17.54 -12.66
N THR A 77 6.39 -18.06 -12.01
CA THR A 77 5.13 -18.39 -12.67
C THR A 77 4.23 -17.15 -12.77
N ARG A 78 3.14 -17.25 -13.54
CA ARG A 78 2.09 -16.23 -13.54
C ARG A 78 1.61 -15.92 -12.14
N SER A 79 1.35 -16.94 -11.33
CA SER A 79 0.95 -16.78 -9.93
C SER A 79 1.99 -16.03 -9.09
N ASP A 80 3.28 -16.29 -9.30
CA ASP A 80 4.36 -15.57 -8.62
C ASP A 80 4.41 -14.11 -9.08
N PHE A 81 4.19 -13.81 -10.36
CA PHE A 81 4.13 -12.44 -10.87
C PHE A 81 2.94 -11.67 -10.30
N MET A 82 1.77 -12.30 -10.29
CA MET A 82 0.54 -11.65 -9.86
C MET A 82 0.53 -11.29 -8.37
N VAL A 83 1.25 -12.01 -7.50
CA VAL A 83 1.35 -11.60 -6.10
C VAL A 83 2.07 -10.25 -5.93
N TYR A 84 3.15 -10.02 -6.68
CA TYR A 84 3.85 -8.73 -6.71
C TYR A 84 3.03 -7.65 -7.42
N PHE A 85 2.37 -7.98 -8.53
CA PHE A 85 1.50 -7.03 -9.24
C PHE A 85 0.39 -6.48 -8.33
N TYR A 86 -0.22 -7.34 -7.54
CA TYR A 86 -1.26 -6.90 -6.61
C TYR A 86 -0.69 -6.19 -5.38
N SER A 87 0.52 -6.50 -4.93
CA SER A 87 1.20 -5.71 -3.90
C SER A 87 1.36 -4.27 -4.37
N VAL A 88 2.03 -4.02 -5.49
CA VAL A 88 2.22 -2.66 -6.03
C VAL A 88 0.90 -1.97 -6.40
N LYS A 89 -0.13 -2.73 -6.78
CA LYS A 89 -1.46 -2.18 -7.03
C LYS A 89 -2.11 -1.69 -5.73
N TYR A 90 -1.96 -2.43 -4.61
CA TYR A 90 -2.44 -2.01 -3.30
C TYR A 90 -1.72 -0.74 -2.83
N ASP A 91 -0.43 -0.66 -3.01
CA ASP A 91 0.36 0.52 -2.64
C ASP A 91 -0.04 1.75 -3.47
N TYR A 92 -0.28 1.57 -4.76
CA TYR A 92 -0.64 2.66 -5.67
C TYR A 92 -2.04 3.22 -5.41
N PHE A 93 -3.04 2.38 -5.21
CA PHE A 93 -4.44 2.80 -5.05
C PHE A 93 -4.90 2.93 -3.60
N GLY A 94 -4.12 2.44 -2.64
CA GLY A 94 -4.52 2.25 -1.25
C GLY A 94 -5.43 1.01 -1.06
N MET A 95 -5.45 0.45 0.14
CA MET A 95 -6.18 -0.81 0.44
C MET A 95 -7.68 -0.73 0.13
N GLU A 96 -8.32 0.41 0.35
CA GLU A 96 -9.76 0.59 0.12
C GLU A 96 -10.12 0.57 -1.36
N ASN A 97 -9.21 1.02 -2.23
CA ASN A 97 -9.40 1.17 -3.67
C ASN A 97 -8.70 0.08 -4.50
N ALA A 98 -8.01 -0.86 -3.88
CA ALA A 98 -7.24 -1.89 -4.58
C ALA A 98 -8.12 -2.87 -5.38
N ASN A 99 -9.42 -2.96 -5.04
CA ASN A 99 -10.46 -3.60 -5.86
C ASN A 99 -10.98 -2.67 -6.98
N ALA A 100 -10.35 -1.49 -7.15
CA ALA A 100 -10.67 -0.60 -8.25
C ALA A 100 -10.70 -1.38 -9.57
N SER A 101 -11.75 -1.13 -10.34
CA SER A 101 -12.10 -1.90 -11.52
C SER A 101 -10.93 -1.99 -12.50
N ASN A 102 -10.88 -3.02 -13.30
CA ASN A 102 -9.91 -3.16 -14.40
C ASN A 102 -9.93 -1.95 -15.37
N GLU A 103 -10.94 -1.09 -15.29
CA GLU A 103 -11.02 0.16 -16.05
C GLU A 103 -9.98 1.19 -15.59
N ASN A 104 -9.68 1.26 -14.29
CA ASN A 104 -8.64 2.15 -13.78
C ASN A 104 -7.24 1.76 -14.28
N LEU A 105 -7.01 0.48 -14.58
CA LEU A 105 -5.75 0.00 -15.16
C LEU A 105 -5.57 0.45 -16.61
N LYS A 106 -6.65 0.81 -17.31
CA LYS A 106 -6.62 1.28 -18.70
C LYS A 106 -6.41 2.79 -18.83
N VAL A 107 -6.39 3.52 -17.73
CA VAL A 107 -6.12 4.96 -17.73
C VAL A 107 -4.72 5.19 -18.28
N VAL A 108 -4.60 6.06 -19.26
CA VAL A 108 -3.33 6.41 -19.90
C VAL A 108 -2.60 7.42 -19.02
N LEU A 109 -1.40 7.09 -18.57
CA LEU A 109 -0.50 7.96 -17.81
C LEU A 109 0.42 8.77 -18.71
N ASP A 110 0.88 8.16 -19.80
CA ASP A 110 1.74 8.81 -20.78
C ASP A 110 1.12 8.62 -22.17
N SER A 111 0.59 9.71 -22.72
CA SER A 111 -0.08 9.71 -24.02
C SER A 111 0.88 9.60 -25.21
N GLU A 112 2.16 9.99 -25.04
CA GLU A 112 3.16 9.92 -26.11
C GLU A 112 3.58 8.48 -26.35
N ASN A 113 3.77 7.70 -25.28
CA ASN A 113 4.20 6.32 -25.31
C ASN A 113 3.03 5.33 -25.15
N ASN A 114 1.80 5.83 -24.99
CA ASN A 114 0.59 5.04 -24.74
C ASN A 114 0.72 4.09 -23.52
N ILE A 115 1.39 4.57 -22.45
CA ILE A 115 1.60 3.80 -21.21
C ILE A 115 0.38 3.92 -20.33
N THR A 116 -0.24 2.81 -19.98
CA THR A 116 -1.38 2.77 -19.05
C THR A 116 -0.93 2.59 -17.59
N VAL A 117 -1.84 2.85 -16.63
CA VAL A 117 -1.64 2.50 -15.22
C VAL A 117 -1.28 1.01 -15.07
N GLY A 118 -1.94 0.13 -15.85
CA GLY A 118 -1.64 -1.30 -15.85
C GLY A 118 -0.21 -1.61 -16.30
N ASP A 119 0.28 -0.96 -17.37
CA ASP A 119 1.65 -1.11 -17.84
C ASP A 119 2.67 -0.60 -16.83
N TYR A 120 2.39 0.54 -16.20
CA TYR A 120 3.21 1.09 -15.13
C TYR A 120 3.33 0.14 -13.94
N LEU A 121 2.20 -0.37 -13.44
CA LEU A 121 2.18 -1.32 -12.31
C LEU A 121 2.84 -2.66 -12.69
N LYS A 122 2.72 -3.10 -13.94
CA LYS A 122 3.43 -4.27 -14.46
C LYS A 122 4.95 -4.06 -14.42
N GLY A 123 5.41 -2.85 -14.76
CA GLY A 123 6.81 -2.46 -14.62
C GLY A 123 7.31 -2.49 -13.18
N LEU A 124 6.53 -1.93 -12.25
CA LEU A 124 6.84 -1.97 -10.81
C LEU A 124 6.89 -3.41 -10.29
N ALA A 125 5.91 -4.25 -10.62
CA ALA A 125 5.91 -5.67 -10.23
C ALA A 125 7.13 -6.44 -10.75
N LEU A 126 7.58 -6.12 -11.97
CA LEU A 126 8.81 -6.69 -12.52
C LEU A 126 10.03 -6.25 -11.71
N THR A 127 10.09 -4.99 -11.30
CA THR A 127 11.16 -4.47 -10.43
C THR A 127 11.17 -5.22 -9.10
N GLU A 128 10.02 -5.38 -8.44
CA GLU A 128 9.90 -6.14 -7.20
C GLU A 128 10.39 -7.59 -7.33
N ILE A 129 10.04 -8.27 -8.44
CA ILE A 129 10.51 -9.64 -8.71
C ILE A 129 12.02 -9.69 -8.89
N LYS A 130 12.61 -8.71 -9.59
CA LYS A 130 14.06 -8.61 -9.73
C LYS A 130 14.73 -8.38 -8.38
N THR A 131 14.18 -7.49 -7.57
CA THR A 131 14.65 -7.24 -6.19
C THR A 131 14.56 -8.50 -5.34
N ALA A 132 13.46 -9.25 -5.42
CA ALA A 132 13.31 -10.54 -4.75
C ALA A 132 14.38 -11.56 -5.17
N ALA A 133 14.72 -11.60 -6.46
CA ALA A 133 15.78 -12.46 -6.97
C ALA A 133 17.17 -12.00 -6.48
N ALA A 134 17.43 -10.69 -6.46
CA ALA A 134 18.68 -10.13 -5.91
C ALA A 134 18.82 -10.41 -4.41
N ILE A 135 17.75 -10.27 -3.63
CA ILE A 135 17.73 -10.62 -2.20
C ILE A 135 18.13 -12.09 -2.00
N LYS A 136 17.55 -13.00 -2.77
CA LYS A 136 17.87 -14.43 -2.69
C LYS A 136 19.33 -14.71 -3.07
N GLN A 137 19.82 -14.09 -4.17
CA GLN A 137 21.18 -14.24 -4.61
C GLN A 137 22.15 -13.69 -3.56
N PHE A 138 21.90 -12.49 -3.05
CA PHE A 138 22.72 -11.85 -2.02
C PHE A 138 22.76 -12.68 -0.72
N ALA A 139 21.59 -13.22 -0.32
CA ALA A 139 21.52 -14.12 0.85
C ALA A 139 22.37 -15.38 0.64
N TYR A 140 22.25 -16.01 -0.53
CA TYR A 140 23.02 -17.19 -0.90
C TYR A 140 24.54 -16.91 -0.84
N ASP A 141 24.99 -15.79 -1.44
CA ASP A 141 26.40 -15.39 -1.49
C ASP A 141 26.98 -15.09 -0.09
N ASN A 142 26.12 -14.70 0.86
CA ASN A 142 26.48 -14.40 2.24
C ASN A 142 26.15 -15.53 3.25
N ASN A 143 25.74 -16.72 2.78
CA ASN A 143 25.35 -17.87 3.61
C ASN A 143 24.25 -17.52 4.63
N ILE A 144 23.23 -16.79 4.18
CA ILE A 144 22.05 -16.43 4.98
C ILE A 144 20.87 -17.26 4.51
N GLU A 145 20.32 -18.07 5.40
CA GLU A 145 19.16 -18.91 5.17
C GLU A 145 18.09 -18.67 6.24
N LEU A 146 16.84 -18.94 5.90
CA LEU A 146 15.74 -18.95 6.86
C LEU A 146 15.83 -20.21 7.72
N ASP A 147 15.63 -20.08 9.02
CA ASP A 147 15.54 -21.18 9.96
C ASP A 147 14.09 -21.43 10.40
N GLN A 148 13.88 -22.45 11.26
CA GLN A 148 12.55 -22.83 11.71
C GLN A 148 11.80 -21.67 12.40
N LYS A 149 12.53 -20.85 13.17
CA LYS A 149 11.94 -19.69 13.84
C LYS A 149 11.41 -18.66 12.83
N ASP A 150 12.14 -18.41 11.74
CA ASP A 150 11.71 -17.51 10.67
C ASP A 150 10.42 -18.03 10.01
N PHE A 151 10.32 -19.33 9.74
CA PHE A 151 9.10 -19.95 9.19
C PHE A 151 7.91 -19.88 10.16
N ASP A 152 8.14 -20.03 11.45
CA ASP A 152 7.10 -19.91 12.48
C ASP A 152 6.59 -18.47 12.57
N GLU A 153 7.47 -17.48 12.47
CA GLU A 153 7.12 -16.06 12.44
C GLU A 153 6.30 -15.72 11.18
N ILE A 154 6.74 -16.15 9.98
CA ILE A 154 5.99 -16.00 8.72
C ILE A 154 4.59 -16.62 8.85
N ALA A 155 4.47 -17.80 9.43
CA ALA A 155 3.19 -18.47 9.62
C ALA A 155 2.26 -17.68 10.57
N SER A 156 2.81 -17.10 11.65
CA SER A 156 2.09 -16.27 12.61
C SER A 156 1.59 -14.97 11.97
N GLU A 157 2.45 -14.28 11.22
CA GLU A 157 2.11 -13.05 10.49
C GLU A 157 1.00 -13.30 9.46
N LYS A 158 1.11 -14.40 8.71
CA LYS A 158 0.07 -14.84 7.76
C LYS A 158 -1.26 -15.11 8.47
N GLN A 159 -1.27 -15.76 9.63
CA GLN A 159 -2.52 -15.97 10.39
C GLN A 159 -3.13 -14.64 10.87
N SER A 160 -2.31 -13.71 11.30
CA SER A 160 -2.75 -12.37 11.70
C SER A 160 -3.36 -11.61 10.52
N PHE A 161 -2.73 -11.68 9.35
CA PHE A 161 -3.26 -11.11 8.11
C PHE A 161 -4.58 -11.75 7.69
N ILE A 162 -4.68 -13.09 7.72
CA ILE A 162 -5.93 -13.81 7.44
C ILE A 162 -7.05 -13.36 8.39
N LYS A 163 -6.75 -13.16 9.68
CA LYS A 163 -7.72 -12.65 10.66
C LYS A 163 -8.18 -11.22 10.32
N LYS A 164 -7.26 -10.33 9.98
CA LYS A 164 -7.58 -8.95 9.56
C LYS A 164 -8.45 -8.91 8.30
N LEU A 165 -8.23 -9.81 7.34
CA LEU A 165 -9.08 -9.96 6.14
C LEU A 165 -10.48 -10.50 6.43
N GLY A 166 -10.75 -10.99 7.65
CA GLY A 166 -12.02 -11.58 8.05
C GLY A 166 -12.12 -13.08 7.78
N GLY A 167 -10.98 -13.80 7.80
CA GLY A 167 -10.88 -15.24 7.87
C GLY A 167 -10.42 -15.92 6.58
N LYS A 168 -10.15 -17.22 6.72
CA LYS A 168 -9.54 -18.08 5.67
C LYS A 168 -10.31 -18.09 4.34
N ASN A 169 -11.63 -18.01 4.38
CA ASN A 169 -12.44 -18.01 3.16
C ASN A 169 -12.27 -16.72 2.34
N LYS A 170 -12.18 -15.56 3.02
CA LYS A 170 -11.91 -14.29 2.37
C LYS A 170 -10.50 -14.24 1.80
N PHE A 171 -9.52 -14.76 2.51
CA PHE A 171 -8.14 -14.90 2.02
C PHE A 171 -8.07 -15.76 0.76
N LYS A 172 -8.67 -16.97 0.76
CA LYS A 172 -8.73 -17.82 -0.43
C LYS A 172 -9.44 -17.16 -1.61
N LYS A 173 -10.51 -16.40 -1.32
CA LYS A 173 -11.21 -15.64 -2.36
C LYS A 173 -10.29 -14.55 -2.93
N ALA A 174 -9.59 -13.79 -2.09
CA ALA A 174 -8.65 -12.75 -2.53
C ALA A 174 -7.54 -13.34 -3.41
N LEU A 175 -6.92 -14.46 -3.02
CA LEU A 175 -5.93 -15.14 -3.84
C LEU A 175 -6.47 -15.51 -5.22
N LYS A 176 -7.69 -16.07 -5.27
CA LYS A 176 -8.34 -16.46 -6.53
C LYS A 176 -8.68 -15.26 -7.40
N ASP A 177 -9.28 -14.21 -6.82
CA ASP A 177 -9.66 -12.99 -7.53
C ASP A 177 -8.43 -12.28 -8.11
N ASN A 178 -7.29 -12.42 -7.45
CA ASN A 178 -6.00 -11.83 -7.83
C ASN A 178 -5.12 -12.78 -8.69
N GLU A 179 -5.66 -13.85 -9.24
CA GLU A 179 -4.94 -14.83 -10.07
C GLU A 179 -3.61 -15.29 -9.43
N THR A 180 -3.58 -15.45 -8.09
CA THR A 180 -2.39 -15.90 -7.36
C THR A 180 -2.70 -17.12 -6.50
N SER A 181 -1.68 -17.67 -5.84
CA SER A 181 -1.75 -18.86 -5.00
C SER A 181 -1.17 -18.60 -3.61
N GLU A 182 -1.61 -19.40 -2.63
CA GLU A 182 -1.04 -19.37 -1.29
C GLU A 182 0.47 -19.66 -1.31
N LYS A 183 0.93 -20.56 -2.19
CA LYS A 183 2.35 -20.86 -2.40
C LYS A 183 3.15 -19.63 -2.86
N SER A 184 2.60 -18.83 -3.79
CA SER A 184 3.26 -17.62 -4.28
C SER A 184 3.29 -16.53 -3.21
N TYR A 185 2.22 -16.39 -2.42
CA TYR A 185 2.18 -15.54 -1.24
C TYR A 185 3.26 -15.92 -0.22
N ASP A 186 3.36 -17.21 0.10
CA ASP A 186 4.37 -17.70 1.05
C ASP A 186 5.80 -17.46 0.55
N LYS A 187 6.06 -17.61 -0.76
CA LYS A 187 7.37 -17.28 -1.35
C LYS A 187 7.71 -15.79 -1.19
N MET A 188 6.75 -14.88 -1.42
CA MET A 188 6.96 -13.45 -1.23
C MET A 188 7.28 -13.15 0.24
N ALA A 189 6.48 -13.67 1.17
CA ALA A 189 6.72 -13.49 2.61
C ALA A 189 8.10 -14.05 3.08
N GLN A 190 8.57 -15.14 2.45
CA GLN A 190 9.92 -15.65 2.72
C GLN A 190 11.02 -14.71 2.23
N VAL A 191 10.82 -14.03 1.10
CA VAL A 191 11.77 -13.03 0.61
C VAL A 191 11.83 -11.82 1.55
N ASP A 192 10.69 -11.32 2.01
CA ASP A 192 10.60 -10.21 2.96
C ASP A 192 11.33 -10.56 4.27
N LYS A 193 11.13 -11.79 4.76
CA LYS A 193 11.82 -12.29 5.95
C LYS A 193 13.32 -12.43 5.74
N LEU A 194 13.73 -12.90 4.56
CA LEU A 194 15.12 -13.04 4.18
C LEU A 194 15.83 -11.67 4.13
N TYR A 195 15.18 -10.66 3.55
CA TYR A 195 15.67 -9.28 3.54
C TYR A 195 15.85 -8.74 4.96
N SER A 196 14.85 -8.88 5.82
CA SER A 196 14.94 -8.48 7.23
C SER A 196 16.11 -9.18 7.94
N LYS A 197 16.36 -10.47 7.64
CA LYS A 197 17.47 -11.23 8.20
C LYS A 197 18.84 -10.75 7.68
N ILE A 198 18.92 -10.36 6.41
CA ILE A 198 20.10 -9.74 5.81
C ILE A 198 20.43 -8.44 6.55
N LEU A 199 19.46 -7.53 6.69
CA LEU A 199 19.64 -6.27 7.42
C LEU A 199 20.18 -6.54 8.83
N LYS A 200 19.50 -7.39 9.58
CA LYS A 200 19.88 -7.70 10.97
C LYS A 200 21.25 -8.37 11.11
N LYS A 201 21.65 -9.24 10.16
CA LYS A 201 22.90 -9.98 10.25
C LYS A 201 24.11 -9.23 9.71
N LEU A 202 23.91 -8.40 8.70
CA LEU A 202 25.02 -7.79 7.96
C LEU A 202 25.13 -6.28 8.13
N TYR A 203 24.02 -5.60 8.39
CA TYR A 203 23.93 -4.12 8.43
C TYR A 203 23.54 -3.56 9.80
N GLY A 204 23.30 -4.41 10.80
CA GLY A 204 23.06 -3.96 12.17
C GLY A 204 24.35 -3.44 12.84
N GLU A 205 24.19 -2.80 14.01
CA GLU A 205 25.29 -2.28 14.80
C GLU A 205 26.37 -3.33 15.05
N GLY A 206 27.63 -2.96 14.79
CA GLY A 206 28.80 -3.85 14.94
C GLY A 206 28.81 -5.01 13.96
N LYS A 207 28.02 -5.01 12.88
CA LYS A 207 28.00 -6.04 11.85
C LYS A 207 28.97 -5.70 10.69
N ARG A 208 29.11 -6.67 9.76
CA ARG A 208 30.07 -6.61 8.66
C ARG A 208 29.98 -5.36 7.80
N TYR A 209 28.76 -4.88 7.56
CA TYR A 209 28.48 -3.73 6.70
C TYR A 209 27.82 -2.59 7.47
N ASP A 210 28.10 -2.48 8.78
CA ASP A 210 27.65 -1.34 9.58
C ASP A 210 28.23 -0.02 9.05
N LEU A 211 27.70 1.08 9.51
CA LEU A 211 28.23 2.40 9.23
C LEU A 211 29.61 2.55 9.88
N THR A 212 30.54 3.13 9.15
CA THR A 212 31.84 3.49 9.69
C THR A 212 31.72 4.65 10.67
N GLU A 213 32.74 4.88 11.49
CA GLU A 213 32.77 6.02 12.41
C GLU A 213 32.59 7.36 11.67
N GLU A 214 33.21 7.49 10.49
CA GLU A 214 33.11 8.66 9.64
C GLU A 214 31.67 8.83 9.11
N GLU A 215 31.02 7.75 8.68
CA GLU A 215 29.60 7.74 8.25
C GLU A 215 28.67 8.11 9.41
N LEU A 216 28.93 7.61 10.63
CA LEU A 216 28.14 7.95 11.83
C LEU A 216 28.28 9.43 12.21
N GLU A 217 29.50 9.97 12.21
CA GLU A 217 29.71 11.40 12.48
C GLU A 217 29.08 12.29 11.39
N SER A 218 29.13 11.86 10.13
CA SER A 218 28.42 12.53 9.05
C SER A 218 26.91 12.47 9.25
N ALA A 219 26.41 11.31 9.64
CA ALA A 219 24.99 11.11 9.94
C ALA A 219 24.48 12.01 11.08
N LYS A 220 25.26 12.15 12.17
CA LYS A 220 24.93 13.07 13.27
C LYS A 220 24.80 14.51 12.80
N ARG A 221 25.74 14.97 11.94
CA ARG A 221 25.67 16.30 11.37
C ARG A 221 24.44 16.47 10.47
N SER A 222 24.17 15.51 9.59
CA SER A 222 23.01 15.53 8.70
C SER A 222 21.71 15.52 9.49
N TYR A 223 21.56 14.65 10.48
CA TYR A 223 20.39 14.58 11.34
C TYR A 223 20.06 15.92 12.00
N LYS A 224 21.06 16.56 12.65
CA LYS A 224 20.91 17.86 13.27
C LYS A 224 20.53 18.97 12.26
N ASN A 225 20.96 18.83 11.02
CA ASN A 225 20.65 19.78 9.96
C ASN A 225 19.35 19.51 9.23
N GLU A 226 18.85 18.28 9.25
CA GLU A 226 17.67 17.86 8.48
C GLU A 226 16.37 17.82 9.29
N TYR A 227 16.45 17.77 10.62
CA TYR A 227 15.28 17.59 11.45
C TYR A 227 15.08 18.73 12.46
N TYR A 228 13.82 18.96 12.79
CA TYR A 228 13.38 19.77 13.90
C TYR A 228 12.58 18.92 14.87
N LYS A 229 12.73 19.17 16.17
CA LYS A 229 11.83 18.67 17.22
C LYS A 229 11.20 19.89 17.86
N ILE A 230 9.89 19.97 17.84
CA ILE A 230 9.15 21.13 18.32
C ILE A 230 7.93 20.74 19.17
N GLU A 231 7.57 21.62 20.06
CA GLU A 231 6.23 21.75 20.65
C GLU A 231 5.55 22.93 19.99
N GLN A 232 4.22 22.87 19.77
CA GLN A 232 3.50 24.01 19.19
C GLN A 232 2.09 24.19 19.76
N VAL A 233 1.64 25.44 19.79
CA VAL A 233 0.24 25.80 19.98
C VAL A 233 -0.29 26.35 18.68
N ILE A 234 -1.39 25.82 18.19
CA ILE A 234 -2.02 26.19 16.92
C ILE A 234 -3.42 26.72 17.17
N LEU A 235 -3.74 27.90 16.65
CA LEU A 235 -5.11 28.44 16.54
C LEU A 235 -5.45 28.63 15.06
N THR A 236 -6.34 27.83 14.52
CA THR A 236 -6.70 27.83 13.10
C THR A 236 -7.44 29.10 12.70
N THR A 237 -7.15 29.65 11.52
CA THR A 237 -7.87 30.79 10.93
C THR A 237 -8.83 30.37 9.83
N ILE A 238 -8.91 29.07 9.58
CA ILE A 238 -9.81 28.45 8.61
C ILE A 238 -10.70 27.42 9.32
N ASP A 239 -11.84 27.17 8.73
CA ASP A 239 -12.69 26.03 9.07
C ASP A 239 -12.09 24.77 8.46
N MET A 240 -11.83 23.75 9.28
CA MET A 240 -11.09 22.55 8.86
C MET A 240 -11.89 21.64 7.92
N GLU A 241 -13.23 21.69 7.97
CA GLU A 241 -14.09 20.89 7.09
C GLU A 241 -14.26 21.55 5.73
N THR A 242 -14.60 22.85 5.73
CA THR A 242 -14.90 23.60 4.50
C THR A 242 -13.69 24.25 3.85
N ARG A 243 -12.55 24.31 4.55
CA ARG A 243 -11.30 25.00 4.14
C ARG A 243 -11.48 26.50 3.87
N LYS A 244 -12.57 27.10 4.33
CA LYS A 244 -12.84 28.53 4.19
C LYS A 244 -12.29 29.31 5.37
N SER A 245 -11.87 30.56 5.11
CA SER A 245 -11.46 31.48 6.16
C SER A 245 -12.59 31.71 7.16
N LEU A 246 -12.24 31.75 8.44
CA LEU A 246 -13.16 32.20 9.49
C LEU A 246 -13.47 33.68 9.32
N SER A 247 -14.50 34.20 10.00
CA SER A 247 -14.81 35.62 9.98
C SER A 247 -13.70 36.45 10.63
N ASP A 248 -13.52 37.69 10.16
CA ASP A 248 -12.51 38.62 10.70
C ASP A 248 -12.67 38.82 12.23
N THR A 249 -13.89 38.81 12.73
CA THR A 249 -14.17 38.89 14.17
C THR A 249 -13.54 37.73 14.92
N VAL A 250 -13.72 36.48 14.43
CA VAL A 250 -13.16 35.28 15.05
C VAL A 250 -11.64 35.26 14.91
N ILE A 251 -11.11 35.62 13.74
CA ILE A 251 -9.65 35.71 13.53
C ILE A 251 -9.02 36.72 14.51
N ASN A 252 -9.62 37.89 14.71
CA ASN A 252 -9.13 38.87 15.65
C ASN A 252 -9.20 38.39 17.11
N GLN A 253 -10.24 37.66 17.50
CA GLN A 253 -10.32 37.04 18.82
C GLN A 253 -9.20 36.00 19.01
N LYS A 254 -8.93 35.16 18.01
CA LYS A 254 -7.84 34.18 18.04
C LYS A 254 -6.47 34.86 18.07
N LYS A 255 -6.30 35.98 17.35
CA LYS A 255 -5.08 36.76 17.40
C LYS A 255 -4.82 37.34 18.80
N THR A 256 -5.86 37.82 19.47
CA THR A 256 -5.75 38.26 20.87
C THR A 256 -5.42 37.13 21.80
N LEU A 257 -6.07 35.96 21.61
CA LEU A 257 -5.84 34.76 22.41
C LEU A 257 -4.41 34.25 22.26
N ILE A 258 -3.89 34.12 21.02
CA ILE A 258 -2.54 33.61 20.80
C ILE A 258 -1.47 34.53 21.41
N ASN A 259 -1.65 35.85 21.36
CA ASN A 259 -0.76 36.78 22.06
C ASN A 259 -0.80 36.64 23.58
N THR A 260 -1.97 36.35 24.14
CA THR A 260 -2.09 36.03 25.58
C THR A 260 -1.37 34.74 25.93
N ILE A 261 -1.50 33.70 25.10
CA ILE A 261 -0.79 32.44 25.28
C ILE A 261 0.73 32.62 25.17
N TYR A 262 1.17 33.43 24.23
CA TYR A 262 2.58 33.81 24.11
C TYR A 262 3.11 34.47 25.38
N SER A 263 2.39 35.46 25.91
CA SER A 263 2.78 36.08 27.17
C SER A 263 2.89 35.08 28.32
N MET A 264 1.92 34.18 28.46
CA MET A 264 1.99 33.10 29.47
C MET A 264 3.22 32.21 29.27
N ALA A 265 3.54 31.84 28.02
CA ALA A 265 4.66 30.97 27.69
C ALA A 265 6.00 31.63 28.06
N VAL A 266 6.23 32.90 27.70
CA VAL A 266 7.46 33.64 28.02
C VAL A 266 7.57 34.00 29.52
N GLU A 267 6.45 34.09 30.23
CA GLU A 267 6.39 34.26 31.70
C GLU A 267 6.66 32.94 32.45
N GLY A 268 6.87 31.83 31.75
CA GLY A 268 7.28 30.55 32.32
C GLY A 268 6.15 29.56 32.56
N ALA A 269 4.98 29.76 31.97
CA ALA A 269 3.95 28.73 32.00
C ALA A 269 4.45 27.47 31.30
N LYS A 270 4.04 26.29 31.79
CA LYS A 270 4.42 25.01 31.22
C LYS A 270 3.84 24.87 29.81
N PHE A 271 4.69 24.74 28.79
CA PHE A 271 4.28 24.82 27.38
C PHE A 271 3.30 23.69 27.02
N GLU A 272 3.53 22.47 27.55
CA GLU A 272 2.60 21.34 27.40
C GLU A 272 1.18 21.64 27.94
N ASP A 273 1.07 22.40 29.04
CA ASP A 273 -0.24 22.75 29.62
C ASP A 273 -0.96 23.77 28.70
N LEU A 274 -0.20 24.65 28.03
CA LEU A 274 -0.74 25.56 27.03
C LEU A 274 -1.22 24.82 25.80
N ILE A 275 -0.49 23.82 25.31
CA ILE A 275 -0.89 22.95 24.21
C ILE A 275 -2.22 22.26 24.54
N LYS A 276 -2.27 21.55 25.67
CA LYS A 276 -3.48 20.84 26.10
C LYS A 276 -4.70 21.73 26.17
N LYS A 277 -4.52 22.92 26.69
CA LYS A 277 -5.63 23.83 26.98
C LYS A 277 -6.10 24.61 25.76
N TYR A 278 -5.19 25.02 24.90
CA TYR A 278 -5.47 26.03 23.88
C TYR A 278 -5.26 25.56 22.45
N SER A 279 -4.34 24.61 22.16
CA SER A 279 -4.10 24.17 20.80
C SER A 279 -5.39 23.62 20.16
N GLU A 280 -5.65 23.96 18.92
CA GLU A 280 -6.80 23.45 18.17
C GLU A 280 -6.43 22.24 17.31
N ASP A 281 -5.16 21.88 17.22
CA ASP A 281 -4.74 20.61 16.65
C ASP A 281 -4.99 19.48 17.68
N ALA A 282 -5.79 18.50 17.29
CA ALA A 282 -6.16 17.39 18.17
C ALA A 282 -4.98 16.43 18.42
N GLU A 283 -4.10 16.28 17.44
CA GLU A 283 -2.93 15.39 17.53
C GLU A 283 -1.90 15.95 18.54
N ASP A 284 -1.74 17.27 18.60
CA ASP A 284 -0.83 17.92 19.55
C ASP A 284 -1.28 17.80 21.01
N LYS A 285 -2.57 17.49 21.27
CA LYS A 285 -3.12 17.47 22.64
C LYS A 285 -2.85 16.18 23.43
N GLU A 286 -2.39 15.15 22.75
CA GLU A 286 -2.07 13.86 23.39
C GLU A 286 -0.54 13.67 23.46
N PRO A 287 -0.05 12.98 24.50
CA PRO A 287 1.38 12.69 24.58
C PRO A 287 1.86 11.78 23.42
N PRO A 288 3.07 12.02 22.95
CA PRO A 288 3.99 13.08 23.31
C PRO A 288 3.56 14.44 22.73
N TYR A 289 3.73 15.52 23.49
CA TYR A 289 3.33 16.88 23.06
C TYR A 289 4.32 17.54 22.10
N TYR A 290 5.22 16.79 21.50
CA TYR A 290 6.20 17.22 20.51
C TYR A 290 6.09 16.42 19.22
N VAL A 291 6.51 17.04 18.13
CA VAL A 291 6.54 16.44 16.80
C VAL A 291 7.91 16.64 16.18
N TYR A 292 8.36 15.65 15.38
CA TYR A 292 9.53 15.79 14.53
C TYR A 292 9.10 16.15 13.11
N TYR A 293 9.79 17.12 12.55
CA TYR A 293 9.63 17.51 11.15
C TYR A 293 10.96 17.45 10.43
N LYS A 294 10.95 16.97 9.20
CA LYS A 294 12.09 17.10 8.31
C LYS A 294 12.05 18.48 7.64
N LYS A 295 13.21 19.09 7.36
CA LYS A 295 13.28 20.34 6.60
C LYS A 295 12.59 20.18 5.24
N GLY A 296 11.75 21.14 4.87
CA GLY A 296 10.91 21.10 3.69
C GLY A 296 9.50 20.57 3.90
N GLU A 297 9.18 20.03 5.09
CA GLU A 297 7.84 19.52 5.41
C GLU A 297 6.92 20.61 5.97
N LEU A 298 7.47 21.65 6.56
CA LEU A 298 6.71 22.75 7.12
C LEU A 298 6.55 23.92 6.12
N LEU A 299 5.58 24.79 6.43
CA LEU A 299 5.47 26.07 5.72
C LEU A 299 6.72 26.89 5.94
N THR A 300 7.14 27.63 4.91
CA THR A 300 8.37 28.44 4.91
C THR A 300 8.45 29.40 6.10
N GLU A 301 7.31 30.00 6.48
CA GLU A 301 7.23 30.93 7.61
C GLU A 301 7.55 30.26 8.94
N LEU A 302 7.14 28.99 9.10
CA LEU A 302 7.42 28.19 10.30
C LEU A 302 8.89 27.77 10.34
N GLU A 303 9.42 27.26 9.23
CA GLU A 303 10.84 26.86 9.15
C GLU A 303 11.79 28.03 9.42
N GLN A 304 11.54 29.17 8.81
CA GLN A 304 12.34 30.38 9.04
C GLN A 304 12.30 30.86 10.49
N ALA A 305 11.18 30.65 11.19
CA ALA A 305 11.08 30.96 12.60
C ALA A 305 11.89 29.95 13.44
N ILE A 306 11.73 28.64 13.19
CA ILE A 306 12.42 27.57 13.92
C ILE A 306 13.95 27.66 13.75
N GLU A 307 14.43 28.06 12.55
CA GLU A 307 15.87 28.19 12.28
C GLU A 307 16.54 29.29 13.12
N LYS A 308 15.78 30.30 13.52
CA LYS A 308 16.28 31.41 14.35
C LYS A 308 16.28 31.11 15.85
N LEU A 309 15.56 30.06 16.27
CA LEU A 309 15.43 29.70 17.67
C LEU A 309 16.64 28.89 18.14
N GLU A 310 17.11 29.20 19.32
CA GLU A 310 17.96 28.30 20.11
C GLU A 310 17.14 27.17 20.73
N THR A 311 17.82 26.12 21.18
CA THR A 311 17.15 24.99 21.86
C THR A 311 16.43 25.47 23.14
N ASN A 312 15.18 25.08 23.30
CA ASN A 312 14.23 25.49 24.34
C ASN A 312 13.71 26.93 24.23
N GLU A 313 14.06 27.65 23.18
CA GLU A 313 13.53 28.99 22.91
C GLU A 313 12.12 28.90 22.31
N ILE A 314 11.30 29.91 22.60
CA ILE A 314 9.91 30.04 22.13
C ILE A 314 9.87 31.14 21.05
N SER A 315 9.23 30.85 19.91
CA SER A 315 9.06 31.82 18.83
C SER A 315 8.12 32.97 19.23
N ASP A 316 8.26 34.11 18.56
CA ASP A 316 7.16 35.05 18.43
C ASP A 316 5.92 34.36 17.84
N VAL A 317 4.78 35.04 17.89
CA VAL A 317 3.56 34.60 17.23
C VAL A 317 3.75 34.62 15.71
N ILE A 318 3.65 33.44 15.08
CA ILE A 318 3.78 33.27 13.64
C ILE A 318 2.38 33.19 13.04
N GLN A 319 2.10 34.01 12.03
CA GLN A 319 0.86 33.91 11.28
C GLN A 319 1.11 33.28 9.92
N THR A 320 0.43 32.19 9.65
CA THR A 320 0.36 31.57 8.33
C THR A 320 -1.01 31.88 7.69
N LYS A 321 -1.21 31.42 6.46
CA LYS A 321 -2.53 31.52 5.81
C LYS A 321 -3.60 30.61 6.45
N TYR A 322 -3.22 29.70 7.34
CA TYR A 322 -4.11 28.71 7.92
C TYR A 322 -4.33 28.86 9.42
N ALA A 323 -3.35 29.42 10.14
CA ALA A 323 -3.37 29.46 11.60
C ALA A 323 -2.41 30.52 12.17
N PHE A 324 -2.56 30.80 13.46
CA PHE A 324 -1.54 31.39 14.32
C PHE A 324 -0.81 30.24 15.04
N HIS A 325 0.52 30.39 15.16
CA HIS A 325 1.40 29.41 15.79
C HIS A 325 2.28 30.08 16.83
N ILE A 326 2.56 29.35 17.90
CA ILE A 326 3.71 29.59 18.79
C ILE A 326 4.46 28.28 18.86
N ILE A 327 5.76 28.32 18.61
CA ILE A 327 6.62 27.13 18.52
C ILE A 327 7.68 27.24 19.63
N LYS A 328 7.93 26.12 20.31
CA LYS A 328 9.09 25.94 21.15
C LYS A 328 9.99 24.89 20.53
N LYS A 329 11.23 25.25 20.24
CA LYS A 329 12.23 24.34 19.69
C LYS A 329 12.79 23.48 20.79
N LEU A 330 12.85 22.17 20.56
CA LEU A 330 13.41 21.19 21.49
C LEU A 330 14.73 20.63 20.98
N GLU A 331 15.51 20.07 21.89
CA GLU A 331 16.68 19.29 21.52
C GLU A 331 16.26 17.99 20.84
N LEU A 332 16.97 17.64 19.74
CA LEU A 332 16.80 16.35 19.08
C LEU A 332 17.36 15.25 20.00
N ASP A 333 16.61 14.17 20.19
CA ASP A 333 16.99 13.06 21.05
C ASP A 333 17.57 11.87 20.28
N ASP A 334 18.20 10.97 21.04
CA ASP A 334 18.90 9.82 20.51
C ASP A 334 17.94 8.78 19.89
N ASN A 335 16.69 8.66 20.39
CA ASN A 335 15.75 7.67 19.87
C ASN A 335 15.43 7.92 18.39
N LYS A 336 15.18 9.17 18.01
CA LYS A 336 14.92 9.52 16.62
C LYS A 336 16.18 9.43 15.77
N PHE A 337 17.35 9.68 16.38
CA PHE A 337 18.63 9.47 15.72
C PHE A 337 18.89 7.98 15.41
N ASP A 338 18.54 7.08 16.32
CA ASP A 338 18.67 5.63 16.09
C ASP A 338 17.80 5.18 14.88
N GLU A 339 16.55 5.67 14.79
CA GLU A 339 15.71 5.43 13.61
C GLU A 339 16.36 5.97 12.33
N TYR A 340 16.97 7.16 12.39
CA TYR A 340 17.67 7.75 11.25
C TYR A 340 18.87 6.90 10.82
N ILE A 341 19.66 6.40 11.77
CA ILE A 341 20.79 5.49 11.52
C ILE A 341 20.32 4.20 10.86
N ASP A 342 19.21 3.63 11.30
CA ASP A 342 18.65 2.42 10.70
C ASP A 342 18.21 2.67 9.24
N THR A 343 17.69 3.84 8.91
CA THR A 343 17.38 4.19 7.49
C THR A 343 18.65 4.26 6.64
N LEU A 344 19.78 4.74 7.18
CA LEU A 344 21.05 4.77 6.47
C LEU A 344 21.66 3.37 6.28
N ARG A 345 21.53 2.50 7.28
CA ARG A 345 21.90 1.07 7.17
C ARG A 345 21.11 0.38 6.08
N GLU A 346 19.80 0.64 6.03
CA GLU A 346 18.91 0.11 4.99
C GLU A 346 19.29 0.64 3.59
N ALA A 347 19.57 1.93 3.45
CA ALA A 347 20.01 2.53 2.20
C ALA A 347 21.33 1.90 1.70
N LYS A 348 22.26 1.60 2.62
CA LYS A 348 23.52 0.90 2.33
C LYS A 348 23.26 -0.54 1.85
N ALA A 349 22.31 -1.24 2.47
CA ALA A 349 21.88 -2.57 2.04
C ALA A 349 21.20 -2.55 0.67
N LEU A 350 20.29 -1.60 0.43
CA LEU A 350 19.63 -1.43 -0.87
C LEU A 350 20.63 -1.15 -1.99
N LYS A 351 21.68 -0.35 -1.72
CA LYS A 351 22.74 -0.12 -2.70
C LYS A 351 23.43 -1.42 -3.09
N ALA A 352 23.81 -2.26 -2.12
CA ALA A 352 24.45 -3.54 -2.39
C ALA A 352 23.52 -4.52 -3.14
N LEU A 353 22.22 -4.48 -2.87
CA LEU A 353 21.22 -5.24 -3.62
C LEU A 353 21.08 -4.73 -5.07
N ASN A 354 21.10 -3.41 -5.29
CA ASN A 354 21.07 -2.82 -6.62
C ASN A 354 22.31 -3.24 -7.45
N ASP A 355 23.48 -3.29 -6.83
CA ASP A 355 24.68 -3.80 -7.51
C ASP A 355 24.48 -5.27 -7.93
N THR A 356 23.77 -6.07 -7.14
CA THR A 356 23.42 -7.47 -7.47
C THR A 356 22.38 -7.56 -8.59
N LEU A 357 21.48 -6.56 -8.74
CA LEU A 357 20.47 -6.54 -9.79
C LEU A 357 21.07 -6.50 -11.21
N ASP A 358 22.19 -5.79 -11.37
CA ASP A 358 22.85 -5.62 -12.65
C ASP A 358 23.44 -6.95 -13.20
N ASP A 359 23.74 -7.89 -12.31
CA ASP A 359 24.29 -9.20 -12.63
C ASP A 359 23.21 -10.27 -12.95
N LEU A 360 21.93 -9.95 -12.77
CA LEU A 360 20.85 -10.91 -12.97
C LEU A 360 20.64 -11.29 -14.44
N LYS A 361 20.63 -12.58 -14.74
CA LYS A 361 20.27 -13.11 -16.06
C LYS A 361 18.78 -13.33 -16.15
N ILE A 362 18.11 -12.55 -17.01
CA ILE A 362 16.65 -12.53 -17.12
C ILE A 362 16.21 -13.06 -18.47
N ILE A 363 15.29 -14.04 -18.47
CA ILE A 363 14.64 -14.61 -19.65
C ILE A 363 13.14 -14.39 -19.53
N TYR A 364 12.56 -13.67 -20.50
CA TYR A 364 11.11 -13.47 -20.59
C TYR A 364 10.48 -14.57 -21.45
N HIS A 365 9.41 -15.18 -20.95
CA HIS A 365 8.65 -16.18 -21.69
C HIS A 365 7.43 -15.55 -22.38
N ASP A 366 6.85 -16.21 -23.40
CA ASP A 366 5.70 -15.68 -24.13
C ASP A 366 4.48 -15.41 -23.26
N ALA A 367 4.34 -16.11 -22.14
CA ALA A 367 3.29 -15.87 -21.17
C ALA A 367 3.39 -14.48 -20.49
N TYR A 368 4.58 -13.88 -20.41
CA TYR A 368 4.78 -12.53 -19.88
C TYR A 368 4.06 -11.46 -20.70
N LYS A 369 3.97 -11.65 -22.01
CA LYS A 369 3.26 -10.74 -22.94
C LYS A 369 1.73 -10.73 -22.70
N LYS A 370 1.22 -11.76 -22.03
CA LYS A 370 -0.21 -11.97 -21.76
C LYS A 370 -0.65 -11.56 -20.35
N ILE A 371 0.26 -10.97 -19.57
CA ILE A 371 -0.05 -10.45 -18.23
C ILE A 371 -0.65 -9.05 -18.28
#